data_29d5515be6e4523abf0f9ce6545b85b7
#
_entry.id   29d5515be6e4523abf0f9ce6545b85b7
#
_cell.length_a   1.000
_cell.length_b   1.000
_cell.length_c   1.000
_cell.angle_alpha   90.00
_cell.angle_beta   90.00
_cell.angle_gamma   90.00
#
_symmetry.space_group_name_H-M   'P 1'
#
loop_
_entity.id
_entity.type
_entity.pdbx_description
1 polymer ?
#
loop_
_entity_poly.entity_id
_entity_poly.type
_entity_poly.pdbx_seq_one_letter_code
_entity_poly.pdbx_strand_id
1 'polypeptide(L)'
;MIVKKIKNTKAEKPKAWQIGDLVDYIRYPHNKNPQEKIEYAGGRGFLSATHTGQKMEMIALARESAHSNMPVQHWMFSWQESEQPTREQVEELVDVFLERMGLTGHQTVYGLHYDTDNYHLHIAVNRMNPDSGKVVQPHRGFDIREAHKIVAFIEHKQGWAGEENSMYAVLEDGELVRKRTAREIKPKQAALDFEHATGEKSAQRIAQERGHDIIKNARSWAEL
;
A
#
# COMPACT_ATOMS: atom_id res chain seq x y z
N MET A 1 6.97 -6.78 -7.27
CA MET A 1 6.88 -5.61 -6.32
C MET A 1 5.92 -5.88 -5.15
N ILE A 2 6.14 -5.24 -3.99
CA ILE A 2 5.25 -5.32 -2.82
C ILE A 2 4.75 -3.93 -2.47
N VAL A 3 3.46 -3.80 -2.11
CA VAL A 3 2.90 -2.53 -1.61
C VAL A 3 2.39 -2.69 -0.19
N LYS A 4 2.66 -1.68 0.64
CA LYS A 4 2.17 -1.60 2.03
C LYS A 4 1.66 -0.20 2.33
N LYS A 5 0.51 -0.14 3.00
CA LYS A 5 0.06 1.07 3.69
C LYS A 5 0.61 1.05 5.11
N ILE A 6 1.51 1.98 5.40
CA ILE A 6 2.20 2.04 6.69
C ILE A 6 1.25 2.66 7.72
N LYS A 7 1.02 1.93 8.81
CA LYS A 7 0.22 2.44 9.93
C LYS A 7 1.01 3.47 10.72
N ASN A 8 0.33 4.52 11.14
CA ASN A 8 0.91 5.48 12.06
C ASN A 8 0.99 4.86 13.47
N THR A 9 2.20 4.67 13.96
CA THR A 9 2.47 4.11 15.31
C THR A 9 2.68 5.18 16.38
N LYS A 10 2.62 6.47 16.01
CA LYS A 10 2.89 7.62 16.92
C LYS A 10 1.64 8.49 17.08
N ALA A 11 0.47 7.82 17.19
CA ALA A 11 -0.83 8.51 17.27
C ALA A 11 -0.98 9.43 18.50
N GLU A 12 -0.18 9.23 19.54
CA GLU A 12 -0.14 10.06 20.73
C GLU A 12 0.56 11.42 20.52
N LYS A 13 1.34 11.57 19.45
CA LYS A 13 2.03 12.83 19.13
C LYS A 13 1.11 13.80 18.39
N PRO A 14 1.32 15.12 18.52
CA PRO A 14 0.55 16.11 17.77
C PRO A 14 0.59 15.85 16.26
N LYS A 15 -0.54 16.06 15.57
CA LYS A 15 -0.67 15.86 14.11
C LYS A 15 0.46 16.52 13.31
N ALA A 16 0.79 17.76 13.62
CA ALA A 16 1.85 18.51 12.95
C ALA A 16 3.22 17.84 13.12
N TRP A 17 3.50 17.31 14.30
CA TRP A 17 4.74 16.59 14.58
C TRP A 17 4.83 15.31 13.76
N GLN A 18 3.74 14.51 13.74
CA GLN A 18 3.69 13.27 13.01
C GLN A 18 3.91 13.46 11.51
N ILE A 19 3.29 14.51 10.93
CA ILE A 19 3.44 14.83 9.50
C ILE A 19 4.86 15.32 9.21
N GLY A 20 5.38 16.24 10.03
CA GLY A 20 6.73 16.74 9.89
C GLY A 20 7.79 15.65 9.98
N ASP A 21 7.64 14.74 10.95
CA ASP A 21 8.50 13.60 11.17
C ASP A 21 8.48 12.60 9.98
N LEU A 22 7.30 12.40 9.37
CA LEU A 22 7.15 11.55 8.19
C LEU A 22 7.80 12.20 6.95
N VAL A 23 7.56 13.48 6.72
CA VAL A 23 8.14 14.22 5.58
C VAL A 23 9.66 14.28 5.70
N ASP A 24 10.19 14.49 6.91
CA ASP A 24 11.63 14.50 7.17
C ASP A 24 12.23 13.10 6.96
N TYR A 25 11.55 12.04 7.39
CA TYR A 25 12.01 10.66 7.14
C TYR A 25 12.08 10.35 5.65
N ILE A 26 11.05 10.71 4.88
CA ILE A 26 11.02 10.44 3.43
C ILE A 26 12.15 11.18 2.70
N ARG A 27 12.51 12.38 3.16
CA ARG A 27 13.57 13.20 2.53
C ARG A 27 14.97 12.91 3.06
N TYR A 28 15.08 12.48 4.31
CA TYR A 28 16.35 12.29 5.02
C TYR A 28 16.32 11.04 5.90
N PRO A 29 16.17 9.84 5.31
CA PRO A 29 16.02 8.59 6.07
C PRO A 29 17.22 8.32 6.99
N HIS A 30 18.43 8.66 6.56
CA HIS A 30 19.67 8.45 7.32
C HIS A 30 19.68 9.14 8.70
N ASN A 31 18.87 10.16 8.91
CA ASN A 31 18.71 10.78 10.21
C ASN A 31 18.07 9.85 11.26
N LYS A 32 17.35 8.82 10.81
CA LYS A 32 16.67 7.83 11.66
C LYS A 32 17.22 6.43 11.51
N ASN A 33 17.62 6.08 10.31
CA ASN A 33 18.24 4.79 9.98
C ASN A 33 19.52 5.05 9.17
N PRO A 34 20.71 5.02 9.80
CA PRO A 34 21.97 5.35 9.12
C PRO A 34 22.32 4.44 7.92
N GLN A 35 21.73 3.25 7.86
CA GLN A 35 21.95 2.31 6.74
C GLN A 35 21.03 2.62 5.54
N GLU A 36 19.94 3.32 5.77
CA GLU A 36 18.97 3.67 4.74
C GLU A 36 19.41 4.96 4.03
N LYS A 37 19.62 4.88 2.73
CA LYS A 37 20.04 5.98 1.88
C LYS A 37 18.91 6.44 0.98
N ILE A 38 18.98 7.70 0.57
CA ILE A 38 18.06 8.25 -0.39
C ILE A 38 18.73 8.37 -1.76
N GLU A 39 18.10 7.81 -2.78
CA GLU A 39 18.52 8.00 -4.17
C GLU A 39 18.03 9.36 -4.68
N TYR A 40 16.76 9.64 -4.53
CA TYR A 40 16.19 10.96 -4.79
C TYR A 40 14.82 11.13 -4.10
N ALA A 41 14.35 12.39 -4.05
CA ALA A 41 13.03 12.73 -3.52
C ALA A 41 12.35 13.79 -4.38
N GLY A 42 11.02 13.76 -4.38
CA GLY A 42 10.17 14.70 -5.10
C GLY A 42 8.96 15.14 -4.31
N GLY A 43 8.16 15.99 -4.95
CA GLY A 43 6.88 16.46 -4.40
C GLY A 43 5.91 16.84 -5.51
N ARG A 44 4.61 16.75 -5.20
CA ARG A 44 3.50 17.16 -6.06
C ARG A 44 2.51 18.00 -5.27
N GLY A 45 1.81 18.92 -5.94
CA GLY A 45 0.71 19.67 -5.36
C GLY A 45 1.12 20.72 -4.31
N PHE A 46 2.35 21.24 -4.38
CA PHE A 46 2.86 22.30 -3.52
C PHE A 46 3.09 23.59 -4.30
N LEU A 47 2.96 24.71 -3.62
CA LEU A 47 3.38 26.03 -4.13
C LEU A 47 4.88 26.23 -3.94
N SER A 48 5.42 25.77 -2.80
CA SER A 48 6.85 25.87 -2.50
C SER A 48 7.67 24.79 -3.19
N ALA A 49 8.83 25.19 -3.69
CA ALA A 49 9.84 24.26 -4.22
C ALA A 49 10.79 23.73 -3.12
N THR A 50 10.79 24.32 -1.93
CA THR A 50 11.70 23.94 -0.85
C THR A 50 11.13 22.85 0.03
N HIS A 51 11.99 21.98 0.58
CA HIS A 51 11.58 20.93 1.52
C HIS A 51 10.81 21.51 2.73
N THR A 52 11.36 22.54 3.36
CA THR A 52 10.72 23.18 4.53
C THR A 52 9.36 23.78 4.16
N GLY A 53 9.26 24.46 3.01
CA GLY A 53 8.00 25.01 2.53
C GLY A 53 6.95 23.91 2.29
N GLN A 54 7.28 22.87 1.56
CA GLN A 54 6.39 21.74 1.29
C GLN A 54 5.93 21.04 2.58
N LYS A 55 6.84 20.85 3.53
CA LYS A 55 6.50 20.33 4.87
C LYS A 55 5.50 21.21 5.60
N MET A 56 5.73 22.52 5.61
CA MET A 56 4.84 23.47 6.28
C MET A 56 3.47 23.57 5.61
N GLU A 57 3.42 23.55 4.27
CA GLU A 57 2.17 23.53 3.52
C GLU A 57 1.37 22.27 3.83
N MET A 58 2.01 21.08 3.83
CA MET A 58 1.34 19.82 4.16
C MET A 58 0.79 19.82 5.59
N ILE A 59 1.54 20.33 6.55
CA ILE A 59 1.09 20.48 7.94
C ILE A 59 -0.09 21.46 8.04
N ALA A 60 0.01 22.60 7.38
CA ALA A 60 -1.03 23.63 7.41
C ALA A 60 -2.35 23.08 6.86
N LEU A 61 -2.34 22.53 5.65
CA LEU A 61 -3.53 21.95 5.02
C LEU A 61 -4.12 20.80 5.85
N ALA A 62 -3.29 19.92 6.39
CA ALA A 62 -3.75 18.79 7.20
C ALA A 62 -4.41 19.24 8.52
N ARG A 63 -4.02 20.40 9.08
CA ARG A 63 -4.62 20.96 10.29
C ARG A 63 -6.06 21.42 10.10
N GLU A 64 -6.43 21.83 8.89
CA GLU A 64 -7.79 22.26 8.56
C GLU A 64 -8.80 21.12 8.64
N SER A 65 -8.34 19.86 8.62
CA SER A 65 -9.22 18.71 8.80
C SER A 65 -9.73 18.61 10.23
N ALA A 66 -11.01 18.96 10.44
CA ALA A 66 -11.67 18.86 11.73
C ALA A 66 -12.01 17.39 12.11
N HIS A 67 -12.25 16.53 11.12
CA HIS A 67 -12.80 15.19 11.32
C HIS A 67 -11.77 14.06 11.14
N SER A 68 -10.58 14.37 10.66
CA SER A 68 -9.53 13.36 10.49
C SER A 68 -8.35 13.61 11.42
N ASN A 69 -8.08 12.65 12.29
CA ASN A 69 -6.92 12.72 13.17
C ASN A 69 -5.61 12.66 12.41
N MET A 70 -5.59 11.95 11.25
CA MET A 70 -4.43 11.84 10.38
C MET A 70 -4.87 11.79 8.91
N PRO A 71 -5.00 12.95 8.23
CA PRO A 71 -5.35 12.98 6.81
C PRO A 71 -4.20 12.55 5.90
N VAL A 72 -2.96 12.59 6.35
CA VAL A 72 -1.79 12.15 5.59
C VAL A 72 -1.63 10.64 5.72
N GLN A 73 -1.56 9.96 4.57
CA GLN A 73 -1.29 8.51 4.49
C GLN A 73 0.14 8.26 4.06
N HIS A 74 0.72 7.21 4.61
CA HIS A 74 2.05 6.75 4.25
C HIS A 74 1.95 5.41 3.51
N TRP A 75 2.48 5.36 2.30
CA TRP A 75 2.58 4.17 1.47
C TRP A 75 4.03 3.84 1.17
N MET A 76 4.30 2.56 0.96
CA MET A 76 5.61 2.06 0.56
C MET A 76 5.42 1.05 -0.58
N PHE A 77 6.19 1.21 -1.64
CA PHE A 77 6.33 0.26 -2.73
C PHE A 77 7.77 -0.26 -2.70
N SER A 78 7.96 -1.57 -2.73
CA SER A 78 9.28 -2.19 -2.66
C SER A 78 9.48 -3.06 -3.90
N TRP A 79 10.62 -2.91 -4.56
CA TRP A 79 11.07 -3.76 -5.65
C TRP A 79 11.67 -5.05 -5.10
N GLN A 80 11.84 -6.05 -5.96
CA GLN A 80 12.55 -7.27 -5.59
C GLN A 80 14.05 -7.00 -5.51
N GLU A 81 14.78 -7.90 -4.87
CA GLU A 81 16.24 -7.88 -4.86
C GLU A 81 16.76 -7.88 -6.31
N SER A 82 17.77 -7.08 -6.58
CA SER A 82 18.32 -6.83 -7.93
C SER A 82 17.49 -5.95 -8.89
N GLU A 83 16.26 -5.61 -8.58
CA GLU A 83 15.48 -4.64 -9.37
C GLU A 83 15.81 -3.21 -8.96
N GLN A 84 16.33 -2.42 -9.90
CA GLN A 84 16.69 -1.02 -9.69
C GLN A 84 15.84 -0.12 -10.61
N PRO A 85 14.84 0.58 -10.06
CA PRO A 85 13.99 1.47 -10.86
C PRO A 85 14.76 2.73 -11.29
N THR A 86 14.51 3.20 -12.51
CA THR A 86 14.96 4.52 -12.94
C THR A 86 14.09 5.61 -12.32
N ARG A 87 14.57 6.84 -12.37
CA ARG A 87 13.80 8.00 -11.91
C ARG A 87 12.45 8.11 -12.63
N GLU A 88 12.47 7.94 -13.95
CA GLU A 88 11.27 8.03 -14.80
C GLU A 88 10.23 6.95 -14.41
N GLN A 89 10.69 5.73 -14.13
CA GLN A 89 9.83 4.64 -13.67
C GLN A 89 9.18 4.94 -12.33
N VAL A 90 9.92 5.55 -11.41
CA VAL A 90 9.37 5.94 -10.11
C VAL A 90 8.40 7.11 -10.24
N GLU A 91 8.71 8.13 -11.05
CA GLU A 91 7.80 9.25 -11.32
C GLU A 91 6.49 8.74 -11.93
N GLU A 92 6.55 7.82 -12.89
CA GLU A 92 5.38 7.19 -13.47
C GLU A 92 4.56 6.40 -12.43
N LEU A 93 5.20 5.64 -11.55
CA LEU A 93 4.50 4.95 -10.45
C LEU A 93 3.76 5.94 -9.55
N VAL A 94 4.40 7.06 -9.18
CA VAL A 94 3.77 8.11 -8.35
C VAL A 94 2.55 8.69 -9.05
N ASP A 95 2.67 9.03 -10.33
CA ASP A 95 1.59 9.63 -11.10
C ASP A 95 0.41 8.65 -11.28
N VAL A 96 0.67 7.39 -11.62
CA VAL A 96 -0.34 6.32 -11.69
C VAL A 96 -1.00 6.08 -10.34
N PHE A 97 -0.22 6.09 -9.25
CA PHE A 97 -0.75 5.94 -7.90
C PHE A 97 -1.71 7.06 -7.55
N LEU A 98 -1.33 8.31 -7.79
CA LEU A 98 -2.18 9.47 -7.49
C LEU A 98 -3.46 9.47 -8.35
N GLU A 99 -3.35 9.19 -9.63
CA GLU A 99 -4.48 9.12 -10.55
C GLU A 99 -5.47 8.04 -10.10
N ARG A 100 -5.02 6.81 -9.96
CA ARG A 100 -5.89 5.67 -9.62
C ARG A 100 -6.47 5.75 -8.21
N MET A 101 -5.78 6.41 -7.28
CA MET A 101 -6.31 6.69 -5.94
C MET A 101 -7.29 7.87 -5.90
N GLY A 102 -7.46 8.60 -7.01
CA GLY A 102 -8.28 9.81 -7.05
C GLY A 102 -7.67 10.95 -6.24
N LEU A 103 -6.35 11.03 -6.20
CA LEU A 103 -5.56 11.98 -5.42
C LEU A 103 -4.70 12.90 -6.29
N THR A 104 -5.01 13.00 -7.58
CA THR A 104 -4.36 13.97 -8.49
C THR A 104 -4.53 15.39 -7.95
N GLY A 105 -3.44 16.17 -7.91
CA GLY A 105 -3.43 17.52 -7.35
C GLY A 105 -3.29 17.59 -5.82
N HIS A 106 -3.33 16.47 -5.12
CA HIS A 106 -3.10 16.43 -3.69
C HIS A 106 -1.62 16.59 -3.33
N GLN A 107 -1.35 17.26 -2.21
CA GLN A 107 0.01 17.40 -1.68
C GLN A 107 0.63 16.04 -1.40
N THR A 108 1.74 15.76 -2.06
CA THR A 108 2.42 14.46 -1.99
C THR A 108 3.92 14.66 -1.91
N VAL A 109 4.55 14.05 -0.92
CA VAL A 109 6.02 13.94 -0.81
C VAL A 109 6.40 12.50 -1.00
N TYR A 110 7.44 12.25 -1.79
CA TYR A 110 7.93 10.89 -2.02
C TYR A 110 9.45 10.86 -2.06
N GLY A 111 10.01 9.69 -1.76
CA GLY A 111 11.44 9.44 -1.80
C GLY A 111 11.75 7.99 -2.12
N LEU A 112 12.67 7.78 -3.06
CA LEU A 112 13.23 6.47 -3.35
C LEU A 112 14.39 6.23 -2.40
N HIS A 113 14.21 5.27 -1.53
CA HIS A 113 15.22 4.81 -0.58
C HIS A 113 15.84 3.51 -1.06
N TYR A 114 17.03 3.22 -0.60
CA TYR A 114 17.62 1.91 -0.70
C TYR A 114 18.38 1.58 0.58
N ASP A 115 18.29 0.34 0.98
CA ASP A 115 19.17 -0.25 1.98
C ASP A 115 20.15 -1.21 1.28
N THR A 116 20.67 -2.19 1.98
CA THR A 116 21.66 -3.10 1.42
C THR A 116 21.14 -3.97 0.27
N ASP A 117 19.83 -4.24 0.21
CA ASP A 117 19.28 -5.31 -0.63
C ASP A 117 18.13 -4.85 -1.54
N ASN A 118 17.38 -3.80 -1.17
CA ASN A 118 16.14 -3.46 -1.88
C ASN A 118 15.95 -1.95 -2.08
N TYR A 119 15.37 -1.59 -3.22
CA TYR A 119 14.81 -0.26 -3.44
C TYR A 119 13.38 -0.20 -2.94
N HIS A 120 13.04 0.89 -2.24
CA HIS A 120 11.67 1.14 -1.80
C HIS A 120 11.30 2.61 -1.90
N LEU A 121 10.14 2.84 -2.47
CA LEU A 121 9.54 4.16 -2.63
C LEU A 121 8.59 4.43 -1.49
N HIS A 122 8.88 5.45 -0.69
CA HIS A 122 7.96 5.97 0.30
C HIS A 122 7.16 7.13 -0.27
N ILE A 123 5.84 7.11 -0.06
CA ILE A 123 4.91 8.16 -0.50
C ILE A 123 4.10 8.62 0.72
N ALA A 124 4.19 9.90 1.06
CA ALA A 124 3.28 10.57 1.98
C ALA A 124 2.30 11.42 1.17
N VAL A 125 1.02 11.11 1.22
CA VAL A 125 -0.02 11.86 0.49
C VAL A 125 -1.05 12.45 1.45
N ASN A 126 -1.32 13.73 1.31
CA ASN A 126 -2.37 14.43 2.07
C ASN A 126 -3.72 14.20 1.38
N ARG A 127 -4.61 13.48 2.03
CA ARG A 127 -5.97 13.23 1.51
C ARG A 127 -6.90 14.44 1.60
N MET A 128 -6.47 15.48 2.29
CA MET A 128 -7.18 16.76 2.28
C MET A 128 -7.05 17.38 0.90
N ASN A 129 -8.16 17.54 0.20
CA ASN A 129 -8.17 18.16 -1.12
C ASN A 129 -7.98 19.68 -0.96
N PRO A 130 -6.98 20.27 -1.59
CA PRO A 130 -6.65 21.70 -1.38
C PRO A 130 -7.74 22.63 -1.88
N ASP A 131 -8.49 22.24 -2.92
CA ASP A 131 -9.53 23.11 -3.51
C ASP A 131 -10.85 23.06 -2.75
N SER A 132 -11.25 21.86 -2.30
CA SER A 132 -12.56 21.65 -1.65
C SER A 132 -12.52 21.68 -0.13
N GLY A 133 -11.34 21.57 0.48
CA GLY A 133 -11.17 21.45 1.92
C GLY A 133 -11.75 20.16 2.51
N LYS A 134 -12.01 19.12 1.67
CA LYS A 134 -12.58 17.85 2.11
C LYS A 134 -11.54 16.75 2.13
N VAL A 135 -11.66 15.85 3.09
CA VAL A 135 -10.80 14.65 3.13
C VAL A 135 -11.35 13.58 2.22
N VAL A 136 -10.56 13.21 1.21
CA VAL A 136 -10.90 12.13 0.27
C VAL A 136 -10.67 10.78 0.95
N GLN A 137 -11.62 9.86 0.73
CA GLN A 137 -11.48 8.46 1.12
C GLN A 137 -11.32 7.61 -0.15
N PRO A 138 -10.08 7.28 -0.56
CA PRO A 138 -9.85 6.53 -1.78
C PRO A 138 -10.63 5.23 -1.79
N HIS A 139 -11.30 4.94 -2.91
CA HIS A 139 -12.08 3.72 -3.12
C HIS A 139 -13.01 3.33 -1.95
N ARG A 140 -13.56 4.31 -1.21
CA ARG A 140 -14.43 4.07 -0.05
C ARG A 140 -13.81 3.15 1.01
N GLY A 141 -12.47 3.18 1.16
CA GLY A 141 -11.72 2.35 2.10
C GLY A 141 -11.13 1.06 1.51
N PHE A 142 -11.34 0.79 0.21
CA PHE A 142 -10.72 -0.35 -0.50
C PHE A 142 -9.39 0.04 -1.19
N ASP A 143 -8.72 1.05 -0.67
CA ASP A 143 -7.47 1.61 -1.19
C ASP A 143 -6.32 0.58 -1.26
N ILE A 144 -6.22 -0.34 -0.31
CA ILE A 144 -5.21 -1.41 -0.34
C ILE A 144 -5.43 -2.32 -1.56
N ARG A 145 -6.69 -2.64 -1.89
CA ARG A 145 -7.00 -3.46 -3.07
C ARG A 145 -6.59 -2.75 -4.35
N GLU A 146 -6.85 -1.45 -4.44
CA GLU A 146 -6.44 -0.65 -5.60
C GLU A 146 -4.92 -0.54 -5.69
N ALA A 147 -4.22 -0.37 -4.56
CA ALA A 147 -2.75 -0.38 -4.54
C ALA A 147 -2.15 -1.68 -5.11
N HIS A 148 -2.74 -2.84 -4.82
CA HIS A 148 -2.29 -4.11 -5.43
C HIS A 148 -2.55 -4.19 -6.93
N LYS A 149 -3.62 -3.55 -7.43
CA LYS A 149 -3.86 -3.45 -8.88
C LYS A 149 -2.84 -2.51 -9.55
N ILE A 150 -2.49 -1.42 -8.86
CA ILE A 150 -1.43 -0.49 -9.32
C ILE A 150 -0.12 -1.25 -9.45
N VAL A 151 0.26 -2.06 -8.46
CA VAL A 151 1.47 -2.89 -8.52
C VAL A 151 1.45 -3.79 -9.77
N ALA A 152 0.39 -4.57 -9.98
CA ALA A 152 0.31 -5.47 -11.13
C ALA A 152 0.39 -4.71 -12.48
N PHE A 153 -0.24 -3.54 -12.55
CA PHE A 153 -0.19 -2.69 -13.74
C PHE A 153 1.23 -2.16 -14.00
N ILE A 154 1.92 -1.67 -12.97
CA ILE A 154 3.30 -1.14 -13.07
C ILE A 154 4.29 -2.25 -13.39
N GLU A 155 4.17 -3.43 -12.75
CA GLU A 155 5.00 -4.60 -13.08
C GLU A 155 4.90 -4.94 -14.56
N HIS A 156 3.68 -5.02 -15.09
CA HIS A 156 3.46 -5.31 -16.51
C HIS A 156 4.00 -4.20 -17.42
N LYS A 157 3.68 -2.94 -17.12
CA LYS A 157 4.03 -1.79 -17.95
C LYS A 157 5.54 -1.53 -18.01
N GLN A 158 6.23 -1.73 -16.89
CA GLN A 158 7.67 -1.46 -16.75
C GLN A 158 8.54 -2.73 -16.92
N GLY A 159 7.93 -3.89 -17.08
CA GLY A 159 8.64 -5.15 -17.30
C GLY A 159 9.26 -5.76 -16.04
N TRP A 160 8.74 -5.42 -14.84
CA TRP A 160 9.20 -6.00 -13.58
C TRP A 160 8.67 -7.42 -13.38
N ALA A 161 9.42 -8.23 -12.66
CA ALA A 161 8.98 -9.56 -12.29
C ALA A 161 7.80 -9.49 -11.30
N GLY A 162 6.70 -10.16 -11.62
CA GLY A 162 5.54 -10.21 -10.74
C GLY A 162 5.81 -11.09 -9.52
N GLU A 163 5.32 -10.67 -8.36
CA GLU A 163 5.36 -11.49 -7.15
C GLU A 163 4.50 -12.74 -7.30
N GLU A 164 5.01 -13.89 -6.86
CA GLU A 164 4.30 -15.17 -6.91
C GLU A 164 2.95 -15.09 -6.18
N ASN A 165 2.94 -14.47 -5.01
CA ASN A 165 1.77 -14.31 -4.15
C ASN A 165 0.99 -13.01 -4.37
N SER A 166 1.21 -12.31 -5.49
CA SER A 166 0.47 -11.08 -5.80
C SER A 166 -1.03 -11.34 -5.94
N MET A 167 -1.87 -10.38 -5.49
CA MET A 167 -3.34 -10.51 -5.57
C MET A 167 -3.88 -10.37 -7.00
N TYR A 168 -3.15 -9.68 -7.86
CA TYR A 168 -3.53 -9.37 -9.24
C TYR A 168 -2.37 -9.64 -10.18
N ALA A 169 -2.70 -9.88 -11.44
CA ALA A 169 -1.75 -9.93 -12.56
C ALA A 169 -2.39 -9.25 -13.78
N VAL A 170 -1.56 -8.81 -14.70
CA VAL A 170 -1.99 -8.37 -16.02
C VAL A 170 -1.66 -9.48 -17.01
N LEU A 171 -2.62 -9.87 -17.83
CA LEU A 171 -2.46 -10.85 -18.89
C LEU A 171 -1.76 -10.22 -20.10
N GLU A 172 -1.35 -11.04 -21.07
CA GLU A 172 -0.67 -10.57 -22.30
C GLU A 172 -1.52 -9.60 -23.13
N ASP A 173 -2.84 -9.71 -23.07
CA ASP A 173 -3.80 -8.80 -23.69
C ASP A 173 -4.03 -7.49 -22.92
N GLY A 174 -3.36 -7.30 -21.78
CA GLY A 174 -3.47 -6.13 -20.91
C GLY A 174 -4.63 -6.20 -19.90
N GLU A 175 -5.39 -7.30 -19.85
CA GLU A 175 -6.47 -7.44 -18.88
C GLU A 175 -5.92 -7.65 -17.46
N LEU A 176 -6.43 -6.85 -16.51
CA LEU A 176 -6.11 -6.99 -15.08
C LEU A 176 -7.01 -8.05 -14.44
N VAL A 177 -6.42 -9.17 -14.09
CA VAL A 177 -7.12 -10.28 -13.46
C VAL A 177 -6.73 -10.47 -12.00
N ARG A 178 -7.68 -10.91 -11.18
CA ARG A 178 -7.38 -11.33 -9.81
C ARG A 178 -6.83 -12.75 -9.85
N LYS A 179 -5.60 -12.91 -9.38
CA LYS A 179 -5.06 -14.25 -9.14
C LYS A 179 -5.92 -14.95 -8.09
N ARG A 180 -6.41 -16.14 -8.40
CA ARG A 180 -6.94 -17.05 -7.39
C ARG A 180 -5.74 -17.65 -6.68
N THR A 181 -5.17 -16.94 -5.73
CA THR A 181 -4.32 -17.59 -4.76
C THR A 181 -5.26 -18.50 -3.97
N ALA A 182 -5.14 -19.78 -4.18
CA ALA A 182 -5.55 -20.75 -3.17
C ALA A 182 -4.62 -20.49 -1.97
N ARG A 183 -4.91 -19.45 -1.20
CA ARG A 183 -4.41 -19.37 0.17
C ARG A 183 -4.98 -20.62 0.80
N GLU A 184 -4.15 -21.62 1.02
CA GLU A 184 -4.44 -22.61 2.06
C GLU A 184 -4.69 -21.79 3.31
N ILE A 185 -5.96 -21.66 3.66
CA ILE A 185 -6.34 -21.01 4.92
C ILE A 185 -5.76 -21.95 5.96
N LYS A 186 -4.60 -21.62 6.51
CA LYS A 186 -3.97 -22.44 7.55
C LYS A 186 -5.01 -22.64 8.65
N PRO A 187 -5.30 -23.87 9.04
CA PRO A 187 -6.22 -24.15 10.14
C PRO A 187 -5.76 -23.38 11.38
N LYS A 188 -6.71 -22.98 12.24
CA LYS A 188 -6.39 -22.37 13.53
C LYS A 188 -5.56 -23.39 14.36
N GLN A 189 -4.70 -22.89 15.24
CA GLN A 189 -3.81 -23.74 16.04
C GLN A 189 -4.58 -24.87 16.74
N ALA A 190 -5.73 -24.61 17.34
CA ALA A 190 -6.57 -25.63 17.95
C ALA A 190 -7.02 -26.76 17.00
N ALA A 191 -7.23 -26.44 15.72
CA ALA A 191 -7.55 -27.44 14.71
C ALA A 191 -6.33 -28.30 14.34
N LEU A 192 -5.15 -27.69 14.27
CA LEU A 192 -3.88 -28.40 14.05
C LEU A 192 -3.54 -29.30 15.25
N ASP A 193 -3.74 -28.83 16.46
CA ASP A 193 -3.52 -29.60 17.69
C ASP A 193 -4.44 -30.81 17.77
N PHE A 194 -5.72 -30.67 17.39
CA PHE A 194 -6.66 -31.75 17.25
C PHE A 194 -6.20 -32.79 16.21
N GLU A 195 -5.82 -32.34 15.01
CA GLU A 195 -5.33 -33.21 13.93
C GLU A 195 -4.07 -33.97 14.36
N HIS A 196 -3.19 -33.32 15.10
CA HIS A 196 -1.95 -33.92 15.60
C HIS A 196 -2.22 -34.96 16.70
N ALA A 197 -3.21 -34.70 17.55
CA ALA A 197 -3.56 -35.57 18.67
C ALA A 197 -4.36 -36.79 18.23
N THR A 198 -5.23 -36.65 17.24
CA THR A 198 -6.20 -37.72 16.85
C THR A 198 -5.83 -38.42 15.54
N GLY A 199 -4.99 -37.80 14.69
CA GLY A 199 -4.74 -38.26 13.31
C GLY A 199 -5.92 -38.05 12.36
N GLU A 200 -7.02 -37.43 12.83
CA GLU A 200 -8.21 -37.14 12.04
C GLU A 200 -8.22 -35.69 11.54
N LYS A 201 -8.87 -35.44 10.38
CA LYS A 201 -9.05 -34.08 9.87
C LYS A 201 -9.99 -33.29 10.79
N SER A 202 -9.60 -32.08 11.15
CA SER A 202 -10.46 -31.16 11.91
C SER A 202 -11.70 -30.74 11.11
N ALA A 203 -12.78 -30.39 11.80
CA ALA A 203 -13.98 -29.84 11.16
C ALA A 203 -13.67 -28.62 10.29
N GLN A 204 -12.70 -27.80 10.70
CA GLN A 204 -12.26 -26.65 9.92
C GLN A 204 -11.62 -27.09 8.58
N ARG A 205 -10.77 -28.09 8.57
CA ARG A 205 -10.17 -28.64 7.35
C ARG A 205 -11.21 -29.28 6.43
N ILE A 206 -12.13 -30.05 6.99
CA ILE A 206 -13.22 -30.65 6.22
C ILE A 206 -14.10 -29.57 5.59
N ALA A 207 -14.43 -28.52 6.33
CA ALA A 207 -15.19 -27.39 5.80
C ALA A 207 -14.44 -26.64 4.69
N GLN A 208 -13.12 -26.51 4.79
CA GLN A 208 -12.30 -25.88 3.76
C GLN A 208 -12.25 -26.71 2.48
N GLU A 209 -12.06 -28.01 2.59
CA GLU A 209 -11.99 -28.93 1.47
C GLU A 209 -13.34 -29.12 0.74
N ARG A 210 -14.42 -29.21 1.51
CA ARG A 210 -15.76 -29.51 0.96
C ARG A 210 -16.66 -28.28 0.79
N GLY A 211 -16.38 -27.20 1.51
CA GLY A 211 -17.25 -26.02 1.53
C GLY A 211 -17.47 -25.40 0.16
N HIS A 212 -16.46 -25.38 -0.70
CA HIS A 212 -16.60 -24.88 -2.07
C HIS A 212 -17.58 -25.72 -2.89
N ASP A 213 -17.48 -27.05 -2.81
CA ASP A 213 -18.35 -27.96 -3.56
C ASP A 213 -19.77 -27.94 -3.01
N ILE A 214 -19.93 -27.83 -1.70
CA ILE A 214 -21.24 -27.70 -1.06
C ILE A 214 -21.92 -26.41 -1.52
N ILE A 215 -21.22 -25.26 -1.44
CA ILE A 215 -21.78 -23.96 -1.86
C ILE A 215 -22.11 -23.96 -3.35
N LYS A 216 -21.25 -24.55 -4.18
CA LYS A 216 -21.46 -24.60 -5.62
C LYS A 216 -22.65 -25.47 -6.04
N ASN A 217 -22.95 -26.51 -5.28
CA ASN A 217 -24.01 -27.48 -5.58
C ASN A 217 -25.32 -27.19 -4.86
N ALA A 218 -25.31 -26.36 -3.80
CA ALA A 218 -26.51 -25.97 -3.09
C ALA A 218 -27.43 -25.10 -3.95
N ARG A 219 -28.70 -25.48 -4.05
CA ARG A 219 -29.74 -24.76 -4.81
C ARG A 219 -30.50 -23.76 -3.95
N SER A 220 -30.39 -23.85 -2.65
CA SER A 220 -31.03 -22.95 -1.68
C SER A 220 -30.20 -22.84 -0.39
N TRP A 221 -30.49 -21.82 0.41
CA TRP A 221 -29.88 -21.65 1.74
C TRP A 221 -30.26 -22.77 2.73
N ALA A 222 -31.34 -23.47 2.47
CA ALA A 222 -31.77 -24.60 3.32
C ALA A 222 -30.95 -25.89 3.07
N GLU A 223 -30.19 -25.94 1.96
CA GLU A 223 -29.32 -27.06 1.59
C GLU A 223 -27.85 -26.86 2.05
N LEU A 224 -27.51 -25.68 2.57
CA LEU A 224 -26.23 -25.31 3.16
C LEU A 224 -26.18 -25.62 4.64
#